data_323943ff2e148137e75f798f753ade79
#
_entry.id   323943ff2e148137e75f798f753ade79
#
_cell.length_a   1.000
_cell.length_b   1.000
_cell.length_c   1.000
_cell.angle_alpha   90.00
_cell.angle_beta   90.00
_cell.angle_gamma   90.00
#
_symmetry.space_group_name_H-M   'P 1'
#
loop_
_entity.id
_entity.type
_entity.pdbx_description
1 polymer ?
#
loop_
_entity_poly.entity_id
_entity_poly.type
_entity_poly.pdbx_seq_one_letter_code
_entity_poly.pdbx_strand_id
1 'polypeptide(L)'
;MTDTPAIVIETRGLSKVFDDTQALKDLDLRVPKNSIFGFLGPNGAGKTTTIKLLLGLIWPSAGGGSVFGLDIVKDSVEIRSRAGYLPQEPRFYEHMTARQTLDFTARFFFKGPEKAIRERVQEMLELVELQEKADRPIKGFSGGERQRLGIAQAQVNYPDLLILDEPAASLDPMGRHDILELMERLRKHTTIFYSTHILDDVQKVSDTVSILNKGVLVSQGPIATLLAGSEGPAYTLALTGVSAEVQAQVRDQAWVQSLQVTDGQDGRSTWIVTVSDTAAAEAQLLRLVLREPQARVLDFRRRTYELEDVFMQVVEGTHVG
;
A
#
# COMPACT_ATOMS: atom_id res chain seq x y z
N MET A 1 -3.52 1.23 -29.29
CA MET A 1 -4.21 2.22 -28.44
C MET A 1 -4.11 1.66 -27.02
N THR A 2 -3.26 2.23 -26.20
CA THR A 2 -3.15 1.84 -24.79
C THR A 2 -4.40 2.38 -24.08
N ASP A 3 -5.32 1.47 -23.75
CA ASP A 3 -6.52 1.80 -22.98
C ASP A 3 -6.09 2.38 -21.63
N THR A 4 -6.22 3.69 -21.46
CA THR A 4 -5.95 4.33 -20.17
C THR A 4 -7.00 3.80 -19.19
N PRO A 5 -6.60 3.16 -18.07
CA PRO A 5 -7.57 2.57 -17.15
C PRO A 5 -8.54 3.63 -16.63
N ALA A 6 -9.82 3.28 -16.54
CA ALA A 6 -10.83 4.16 -15.97
C ALA A 6 -10.45 4.52 -14.53
N ILE A 7 -10.58 5.79 -14.16
CA ILE A 7 -10.24 6.30 -12.84
C ILE A 7 -11.50 6.25 -11.95
N VAL A 8 -11.36 5.67 -10.75
CA VAL A 8 -12.45 5.57 -9.78
C VAL A 8 -12.41 6.68 -8.72
N ILE A 9 -11.22 7.12 -8.34
CA ILE A 9 -11.00 8.28 -7.44
C ILE A 9 -10.09 9.26 -8.16
N GLU A 10 -10.48 10.53 -8.20
CA GLU A 10 -9.64 11.63 -8.67
C GLU A 10 -9.77 12.82 -7.72
N THR A 11 -8.64 13.40 -7.28
CA THR A 11 -8.63 14.63 -6.50
C THR A 11 -7.75 15.68 -7.16
N ARG A 12 -8.04 16.97 -6.91
CA ARG A 12 -7.30 18.10 -7.44
C ARG A 12 -7.12 19.16 -6.37
N GLY A 13 -5.89 19.39 -5.95
CA GLY A 13 -5.53 20.33 -4.91
C GLY A 13 -6.27 20.08 -3.59
N LEU A 14 -6.65 18.82 -3.30
CA LEU A 14 -7.47 18.50 -2.15
C LEU A 14 -6.71 18.81 -0.85
N SER A 15 -7.24 19.72 -0.06
CA SER A 15 -6.57 20.23 1.14
C SER A 15 -7.50 20.21 2.34
N LYS A 16 -6.93 19.96 3.53
CA LYS A 16 -7.68 20.01 4.80
C LYS A 16 -6.85 20.63 5.91
N VAL A 17 -7.44 21.64 6.54
CA VAL A 17 -6.92 22.29 7.74
C VAL A 17 -7.90 22.04 8.88
N PHE A 18 -7.39 21.65 10.06
CA PHE A 18 -8.10 21.59 11.31
C PHE A 18 -7.45 22.58 12.27
N ASP A 19 -8.20 23.58 12.70
CA ASP A 19 -7.67 24.70 13.48
C ASP A 19 -6.36 25.24 12.85
N ASP A 20 -5.22 25.10 13.50
CA ASP A 20 -3.92 25.55 13.00
C ASP A 20 -3.09 24.43 12.32
N THR A 21 -3.66 23.21 12.19
CA THR A 21 -2.93 22.07 11.65
C THR A 21 -3.36 21.74 10.23
N GLN A 22 -2.45 21.88 9.26
CA GLN A 22 -2.67 21.46 7.89
C GLN A 22 -2.48 19.94 7.77
N ALA A 23 -3.57 19.18 7.83
CA ALA A 23 -3.56 17.73 7.79
C ALA A 23 -3.38 17.17 6.36
N LEU A 24 -3.75 17.94 5.34
CA LEU A 24 -3.62 17.57 3.93
C LEU A 24 -3.36 18.83 3.10
N LYS A 25 -2.40 18.73 2.16
CA LYS A 25 -1.93 19.86 1.36
C LYS A 25 -1.87 19.47 -0.11
N ASP A 26 -2.69 20.10 -0.93
CA ASP A 26 -2.72 20.02 -2.40
C ASP A 26 -2.61 18.58 -2.96
N LEU A 27 -3.42 17.65 -2.41
CA LEU A 27 -3.39 16.25 -2.82
C LEU A 27 -4.03 16.06 -4.20
N ASP A 28 -3.23 15.62 -5.17
CA ASP A 28 -3.64 15.20 -6.50
C ASP A 28 -3.54 13.67 -6.62
N LEU A 29 -4.62 12.96 -6.29
CA LEU A 29 -4.67 11.51 -6.25
C LEU A 29 -5.46 10.97 -7.45
N ARG A 30 -4.98 9.87 -8.05
CA ARG A 30 -5.67 9.15 -9.13
C ARG A 30 -5.64 7.65 -8.88
N VAL A 31 -6.80 7.06 -8.63
CA VAL A 31 -6.94 5.62 -8.35
C VAL A 31 -7.57 4.92 -9.55
N PRO A 32 -6.87 3.97 -10.19
CA PRO A 32 -7.42 3.18 -11.30
C PRO A 32 -8.52 2.22 -10.81
N LYS A 33 -9.52 1.99 -11.66
CA LYS A 33 -10.54 0.97 -11.43
C LYS A 33 -9.93 -0.44 -11.52
N ASN A 34 -10.52 -1.40 -10.81
CA ASN A 34 -10.13 -2.81 -10.80
C ASN A 34 -8.66 -3.05 -10.40
N SER A 35 -8.21 -2.31 -9.40
CA SER A 35 -6.85 -2.42 -8.84
C SER A 35 -6.90 -2.52 -7.32
N ILE A 36 -5.83 -3.05 -6.73
CA ILE A 36 -5.51 -2.84 -5.31
C ILE A 36 -4.56 -1.65 -5.24
N PHE A 37 -5.03 -0.56 -4.64
CA PHE A 37 -4.30 0.69 -4.52
C PHE A 37 -3.85 0.90 -3.08
N GLY A 38 -2.53 0.89 -2.85
CA GLY A 38 -1.93 1.15 -1.55
C GLY A 38 -1.74 2.66 -1.31
N PHE A 39 -2.27 3.16 -0.20
CA PHE A 39 -2.08 4.53 0.26
C PHE A 39 -1.17 4.54 1.48
N LEU A 40 0.15 4.63 1.20
CA LEU A 40 1.23 4.43 2.14
C LEU A 40 1.62 5.74 2.82
N GLY A 41 1.96 5.67 4.11
CA GLY A 41 2.54 6.81 4.83
C GLY A 41 2.61 6.57 6.33
N PRO A 42 3.47 7.30 7.05
CA PRO A 42 3.59 7.18 8.50
C PRO A 42 2.29 7.60 9.22
N ASN A 43 2.23 7.31 10.51
CA ASN A 43 1.11 7.79 11.34
C ASN A 43 1.09 9.32 11.36
N GLY A 44 -0.10 9.90 11.23
CA GLY A 44 -0.27 11.35 11.11
C GLY A 44 0.02 11.92 9.71
N ALA A 45 0.33 11.11 8.70
CA ALA A 45 0.58 11.59 7.34
C ALA A 45 -0.66 12.19 6.63
N GLY A 46 -1.88 11.96 7.14
CA GLY A 46 -3.13 12.44 6.53
C GLY A 46 -3.99 11.34 5.89
N LYS A 47 -3.62 10.06 6.00
CA LYS A 47 -4.31 8.93 5.36
C LYS A 47 -5.80 8.84 5.72
N THR A 48 -6.13 8.73 6.99
CA THR A 48 -7.53 8.69 7.48
C THR A 48 -8.29 9.98 7.14
N THR A 49 -7.62 11.13 7.15
CA THR A 49 -8.22 12.40 6.73
C THR A 49 -8.62 12.36 5.26
N THR A 50 -7.76 11.85 4.39
CA THR A 50 -8.06 11.66 2.96
C THR A 50 -9.26 10.73 2.78
N ILE A 51 -9.28 9.58 3.44
CA ILE A 51 -10.41 8.63 3.38
C ILE A 51 -11.72 9.31 3.79
N LYS A 52 -11.72 10.06 4.89
CA LYS A 52 -12.92 10.77 5.35
C LYS A 52 -13.40 11.84 4.38
N LEU A 53 -12.49 12.54 3.69
CA LEU A 53 -12.82 13.50 2.63
C LEU A 53 -13.45 12.80 1.42
N LEU A 54 -12.85 11.70 0.94
CA LEU A 54 -13.37 10.92 -0.20
C LEU A 54 -14.78 10.37 0.05
N LEU A 55 -15.09 10.00 1.29
CA LEU A 55 -16.41 9.53 1.70
C LEU A 55 -17.38 10.65 2.05
N GLY A 56 -16.96 11.92 1.99
CA GLY A 56 -17.77 13.07 2.39
C GLY A 56 -18.20 13.02 3.86
N LEU A 57 -17.38 12.43 4.73
CA LEU A 57 -17.57 12.41 6.18
C LEU A 57 -17.05 13.70 6.83
N ILE A 58 -16.15 14.39 6.17
CA ILE A 58 -15.67 15.74 6.48
C ILE A 58 -15.53 16.52 5.17
N TRP A 59 -15.53 17.86 5.26
CA TRP A 59 -15.44 18.73 4.10
C TRP A 59 -14.00 19.21 3.87
N PRO A 60 -13.57 19.38 2.60
CA PRO A 60 -12.28 19.95 2.28
C PRO A 60 -12.22 21.43 2.69
N SER A 61 -11.02 21.92 2.99
CA SER A 61 -10.76 23.35 3.22
C SER A 61 -10.46 24.08 1.91
N ALA A 62 -9.87 23.36 0.93
CA ALA A 62 -9.64 23.83 -0.44
C ALA A 62 -9.54 22.64 -1.41
N GLY A 63 -9.62 22.93 -2.71
CA GLY A 63 -9.61 21.90 -3.74
C GLY A 63 -10.87 21.06 -3.73
N GLY A 64 -10.80 19.84 -4.30
CA GLY A 64 -11.93 18.93 -4.39
C GLY A 64 -11.56 17.59 -5.00
N GLY A 65 -12.58 16.78 -5.27
CA GLY A 65 -12.38 15.49 -5.91
C GLY A 65 -13.67 14.81 -6.28
N SER A 66 -13.52 13.66 -6.94
CA SER A 66 -14.64 12.81 -7.31
C SER A 66 -14.34 11.34 -7.00
N VAL A 67 -15.41 10.61 -6.67
CA VAL A 67 -15.42 9.14 -6.59
C VAL A 67 -16.51 8.65 -7.53
N PHE A 68 -16.17 7.73 -8.43
CA PHE A 68 -17.07 7.29 -9.54
C PHE A 68 -17.49 8.45 -10.48
N GLY A 69 -16.73 9.54 -10.54
CA GLY A 69 -17.11 10.76 -11.23
C GLY A 69 -18.11 11.67 -10.47
N LEU A 70 -18.53 11.26 -9.27
CA LEU A 70 -19.43 11.99 -8.37
C LEU A 70 -18.64 12.90 -7.44
N ASP A 71 -19.13 14.13 -7.20
CA ASP A 71 -18.46 15.11 -6.34
C ASP A 71 -18.49 14.67 -4.86
N ILE A 72 -17.32 14.66 -4.20
CA ILE A 72 -17.17 14.16 -2.82
C ILE A 72 -17.96 14.94 -1.77
N VAL A 73 -18.39 16.16 -2.09
CA VAL A 73 -19.18 17.02 -1.19
C VAL A 73 -20.66 16.92 -1.52
N LYS A 74 -21.02 17.13 -2.79
CA LYS A 74 -22.42 17.22 -3.23
C LYS A 74 -23.11 15.87 -3.28
N ASP A 75 -22.37 14.84 -3.75
CA ASP A 75 -22.93 13.52 -4.05
C ASP A 75 -22.48 12.46 -3.03
N SER A 76 -22.05 12.90 -1.83
CA SER A 76 -21.44 12.04 -0.82
C SER A 76 -22.33 10.87 -0.37
N VAL A 77 -23.65 11.01 -0.38
CA VAL A 77 -24.61 9.94 -0.05
C VAL A 77 -24.59 8.87 -1.14
N GLU A 78 -24.59 9.27 -2.40
CA GLU A 78 -24.53 8.34 -3.54
C GLU A 78 -23.20 7.60 -3.58
N ILE A 79 -22.08 8.29 -3.33
CA ILE A 79 -20.76 7.67 -3.19
C ILE A 79 -20.80 6.57 -2.12
N ARG A 80 -21.32 6.88 -0.91
CA ARG A 80 -21.39 5.89 0.18
C ARG A 80 -22.35 4.74 -0.08
N SER A 81 -23.35 4.90 -0.93
CA SER A 81 -24.23 3.79 -1.32
C SER A 81 -23.53 2.74 -2.20
N ARG A 82 -22.47 3.13 -2.91
CA ARG A 82 -21.68 2.31 -3.83
C ARG A 82 -20.31 1.93 -3.30
N ALA A 83 -19.89 2.52 -2.19
CA ALA A 83 -18.61 2.25 -1.54
C ALA A 83 -18.82 1.43 -0.26
N GLY A 84 -17.87 0.52 0.02
CA GLY A 84 -17.73 -0.12 1.32
C GLY A 84 -16.61 0.54 2.11
N TYR A 85 -16.77 0.68 3.42
CA TYR A 85 -15.76 1.31 4.27
C TYR A 85 -15.49 0.50 5.54
N LEU A 86 -14.20 0.20 5.75
CA LEU A 86 -13.69 -0.34 7.01
C LEU A 86 -12.87 0.76 7.70
N PRO A 87 -13.30 1.27 8.86
CA PRO A 87 -12.48 2.17 9.68
C PRO A 87 -11.33 1.41 10.35
N GLN A 88 -10.28 2.12 10.76
CA GLN A 88 -9.11 1.57 11.45
C GLN A 88 -9.49 0.75 12.70
N GLU A 89 -10.50 1.22 13.45
CA GLU A 89 -11.07 0.51 14.60
C GLU A 89 -12.56 0.26 14.35
N PRO A 90 -12.95 -0.90 13.80
CA PRO A 90 -14.36 -1.22 13.60
C PRO A 90 -15.07 -1.44 14.94
N ARG A 91 -16.18 -0.73 15.14
CA ARG A 91 -16.99 -0.82 16.35
C ARG A 91 -18.29 -1.55 16.08
N PHE A 92 -18.58 -2.50 16.94
CA PHE A 92 -19.76 -3.35 16.83
C PHE A 92 -20.61 -3.27 18.10
N TYR A 93 -21.88 -3.66 17.99
CA TYR A 93 -22.70 -3.96 19.15
C TYR A 93 -22.25 -5.29 19.74
N GLU A 94 -21.55 -5.26 20.87
CA GLU A 94 -20.86 -6.39 21.47
C GLU A 94 -21.76 -7.59 21.80
N HIS A 95 -23.05 -7.35 22.01
CA HIS A 95 -24.06 -8.37 22.30
C HIS A 95 -24.63 -9.05 21.04
N MET A 96 -24.45 -8.41 19.87
CA MET A 96 -24.89 -9.01 18.59
C MET A 96 -23.92 -10.12 18.16
N THR A 97 -24.44 -11.04 17.37
CA THR A 97 -23.62 -12.02 16.65
C THR A 97 -23.14 -11.47 15.30
N ALA A 98 -22.15 -12.14 14.70
CA ALA A 98 -21.69 -11.75 13.35
C ALA A 98 -22.82 -11.79 12.33
N ARG A 99 -23.63 -12.84 12.35
CA ARG A 99 -24.83 -12.99 11.50
C ARG A 99 -25.81 -11.84 11.68
N GLN A 100 -26.12 -11.49 12.94
CA GLN A 100 -27.05 -10.39 13.23
C GLN A 100 -26.49 -9.04 12.75
N THR A 101 -25.18 -8.80 12.90
CA THR A 101 -24.54 -7.58 12.45
C THR A 101 -24.58 -7.44 10.92
N LEU A 102 -24.30 -8.52 10.20
CA LEU A 102 -24.36 -8.52 8.74
C LEU A 102 -25.80 -8.38 8.23
N ASP A 103 -26.76 -9.09 8.85
CA ASP A 103 -28.19 -8.97 8.51
C ASP A 103 -28.70 -7.54 8.74
N PHE A 104 -28.35 -6.94 9.89
CA PHE A 104 -28.67 -5.55 10.19
C PHE A 104 -28.11 -4.59 9.14
N THR A 105 -26.85 -4.77 8.75
CA THR A 105 -26.22 -3.90 7.75
C THR A 105 -26.82 -4.11 6.35
N ALA A 106 -27.05 -5.36 5.95
CA ALA A 106 -27.64 -5.68 4.66
C ALA A 106 -29.00 -4.99 4.43
N ARG A 107 -29.80 -4.85 5.48
CA ARG A 107 -31.14 -4.20 5.42
C ARG A 107 -31.09 -2.71 5.11
N PHE A 108 -29.97 -2.03 5.24
CA PHE A 108 -29.82 -0.65 4.76
C PHE A 108 -29.74 -0.57 3.24
N PHE A 109 -29.26 -1.63 2.57
CA PHE A 109 -29.00 -1.64 1.13
C PHE A 109 -30.03 -2.45 0.37
N PHE A 110 -30.57 -3.52 0.95
CA PHE A 110 -31.47 -4.44 0.28
C PHE A 110 -32.90 -4.31 0.78
N LYS A 111 -33.83 -4.08 -0.14
CA LYS A 111 -35.29 -4.12 0.10
C LYS A 111 -35.95 -5.37 -0.48
N GLY A 112 -35.17 -6.39 -0.81
CA GLY A 112 -35.61 -7.62 -1.45
C GLY A 112 -36.14 -8.67 -0.48
N PRO A 113 -36.43 -9.89 -1.01
CA PRO A 113 -36.92 -10.96 -0.18
C PRO A 113 -35.93 -11.40 0.89
N GLU A 114 -36.40 -11.76 2.06
CA GLU A 114 -35.59 -12.23 3.20
C GLU A 114 -34.60 -13.35 2.83
N LYS A 115 -34.95 -14.17 1.86
CA LYS A 115 -34.07 -15.22 1.34
C LYS A 115 -32.80 -14.66 0.76
N ALA A 116 -32.87 -13.62 -0.07
CA ALA A 116 -31.70 -12.99 -0.69
C ALA A 116 -30.77 -12.33 0.35
N ILE A 117 -31.35 -11.70 1.38
CA ILE A 117 -30.56 -11.13 2.48
C ILE A 117 -29.81 -12.24 3.24
N ARG A 118 -30.51 -13.34 3.58
CA ARG A 118 -29.87 -14.47 4.27
C ARG A 118 -28.76 -15.12 3.44
N GLU A 119 -28.98 -15.30 2.14
CA GLU A 119 -27.96 -15.82 1.22
C GLU A 119 -26.74 -14.92 1.17
N ARG A 120 -26.94 -13.60 1.09
CA ARG A 120 -25.85 -12.63 1.10
C ARG A 120 -25.10 -12.63 2.42
N VAL A 121 -25.78 -12.69 3.54
CA VAL A 121 -25.16 -12.78 4.87
C VAL A 121 -24.32 -14.06 4.98
N GLN A 122 -24.84 -15.18 4.50
CA GLN A 122 -24.11 -16.45 4.52
C GLN A 122 -22.86 -16.38 3.61
N GLU A 123 -22.98 -15.84 2.41
CA GLU A 123 -21.86 -15.60 1.50
C GLU A 123 -20.76 -14.75 2.16
N MET A 124 -21.14 -13.69 2.88
CA MET A 124 -20.17 -12.84 3.57
C MET A 124 -19.47 -13.54 4.72
N LEU A 125 -20.19 -14.36 5.49
CA LEU A 125 -19.61 -15.16 6.56
C LEU A 125 -18.60 -16.20 6.03
N GLU A 126 -18.90 -16.81 4.90
CA GLU A 126 -18.01 -17.77 4.21
C GLU A 126 -16.79 -17.07 3.63
N LEU A 127 -16.99 -15.90 3.01
CA LEU A 127 -15.90 -15.09 2.44
C LEU A 127 -14.81 -14.76 3.46
N VAL A 128 -15.21 -14.44 4.70
CA VAL A 128 -14.30 -14.03 5.78
C VAL A 128 -14.03 -15.15 6.79
N GLU A 129 -14.45 -16.38 6.50
CA GLU A 129 -14.21 -17.58 7.33
C GLU A 129 -14.72 -17.44 8.78
N LEU A 130 -15.92 -16.87 8.91
CA LEU A 130 -16.63 -16.73 10.19
C LEU A 130 -17.91 -17.56 10.30
N GLN A 131 -18.19 -18.47 9.36
CA GLN A 131 -19.41 -19.28 9.32
C GLN A 131 -19.61 -20.13 10.58
N GLU A 132 -18.55 -20.72 11.14
CA GLU A 132 -18.62 -21.53 12.37
C GLU A 132 -18.84 -20.69 13.63
N LYS A 133 -18.51 -19.39 13.57
CA LYS A 133 -18.64 -18.44 14.66
C LYS A 133 -19.76 -17.43 14.44
N ALA A 134 -20.58 -17.66 13.39
CA ALA A 134 -21.61 -16.73 12.93
C ALA A 134 -22.63 -16.35 14.03
N ASP A 135 -22.97 -17.29 14.90
CA ASP A 135 -23.98 -17.13 15.94
C ASP A 135 -23.37 -16.91 17.34
N ARG A 136 -22.03 -16.69 17.41
CA ARG A 136 -21.33 -16.31 18.65
C ARG A 136 -21.36 -14.79 18.84
N PRO A 137 -21.58 -14.27 20.07
CA PRO A 137 -21.51 -12.84 20.35
C PRO A 137 -20.14 -12.25 20.03
N ILE A 138 -20.13 -11.06 19.42
CA ILE A 138 -18.91 -10.36 18.95
C ILE A 138 -17.96 -10.00 20.11
N LYS A 139 -18.45 -9.80 21.29
CA LYS A 139 -17.62 -9.52 22.48
C LYS A 139 -16.56 -10.61 22.72
N GLY A 140 -16.76 -11.82 22.24
CA GLY A 140 -15.81 -12.92 22.33
C GLY A 140 -14.89 -13.07 21.11
N PHE A 141 -14.91 -12.13 20.17
CA PHE A 141 -14.09 -12.17 18.96
C PHE A 141 -12.67 -11.64 19.23
N SER A 142 -11.68 -12.27 18.61
CA SER A 142 -10.32 -11.74 18.53
C SER A 142 -10.25 -10.48 17.65
N GLY A 143 -9.14 -9.74 17.70
CA GLY A 143 -8.91 -8.58 16.83
C GLY A 143 -9.04 -8.94 15.34
N GLY A 144 -8.44 -10.06 14.92
CA GLY A 144 -8.54 -10.54 13.53
C GLY A 144 -9.96 -10.93 13.11
N GLU A 145 -10.73 -11.58 14.00
CA GLU A 145 -12.14 -11.90 13.73
C GLU A 145 -13.00 -10.64 13.60
N ARG A 146 -12.75 -9.62 14.43
CA ARG A 146 -13.42 -8.31 14.32
C ARG A 146 -13.07 -7.61 13.02
N GLN A 147 -11.81 -7.66 12.62
CA GLN A 147 -11.36 -7.06 11.37
C GLN A 147 -12.00 -7.74 10.16
N ARG A 148 -12.00 -9.09 10.11
CA ARG A 148 -12.68 -9.86 9.07
C ARG A 148 -14.19 -9.57 9.02
N LEU A 149 -14.85 -9.49 10.17
CA LEU A 149 -16.27 -9.10 10.23
C LEU A 149 -16.48 -7.68 9.68
N GLY A 150 -15.59 -6.74 9.97
CA GLY A 150 -15.65 -5.37 9.44
C GLY A 150 -15.51 -5.34 7.91
N ILE A 151 -14.63 -6.15 7.34
CA ILE A 151 -14.52 -6.29 5.88
C ILE A 151 -15.80 -6.90 5.30
N ALA A 152 -16.35 -7.95 5.92
CA ALA A 152 -17.62 -8.54 5.49
C ALA A 152 -18.76 -7.52 5.53
N GLN A 153 -18.81 -6.70 6.58
CA GLN A 153 -19.80 -5.63 6.71
C GLN A 153 -19.62 -4.57 5.61
N ALA A 154 -18.38 -4.17 5.31
CA ALA A 154 -18.08 -3.21 4.24
C ALA A 154 -18.38 -3.78 2.84
N GLN A 155 -18.34 -5.11 2.68
CA GLN A 155 -18.57 -5.80 1.39
C GLN A 155 -20.03 -6.19 1.16
N VAL A 156 -20.92 -6.03 2.16
CA VAL A 156 -22.28 -6.57 2.12
C VAL A 156 -23.12 -6.06 0.95
N ASN A 157 -22.92 -4.81 0.51
CA ASN A 157 -23.68 -4.14 -0.55
C ASN A 157 -23.12 -4.33 -1.97
N TYR A 158 -22.18 -5.25 -2.21
CA TYR A 158 -21.46 -5.42 -3.48
C TYR A 158 -20.81 -4.11 -3.96
N PRO A 159 -19.94 -3.48 -3.18
CA PRO A 159 -19.41 -2.16 -3.51
C PRO A 159 -18.53 -2.19 -4.77
N ASP A 160 -18.62 -1.16 -5.60
CA ASP A 160 -17.70 -0.91 -6.71
C ASP A 160 -16.29 -0.52 -6.22
N LEU A 161 -16.21 0.03 -4.99
CA LEU A 161 -14.99 0.48 -4.32
C LEU A 161 -15.03 0.09 -2.84
N LEU A 162 -14.00 -0.61 -2.39
CA LEU A 162 -13.78 -0.95 -0.99
C LEU A 162 -12.66 -0.08 -0.44
N ILE A 163 -12.97 0.75 0.57
CA ILE A 163 -12.00 1.61 1.25
C ILE A 163 -11.70 1.00 2.62
N LEU A 164 -10.41 0.68 2.86
CA LEU A 164 -9.96 0.04 4.08
C LEU A 164 -8.91 0.92 4.78
N ASP A 165 -9.20 1.37 6.00
CA ASP A 165 -8.28 2.20 6.78
C ASP A 165 -7.48 1.31 7.73
N GLU A 166 -6.18 1.12 7.44
CA GLU A 166 -5.23 0.30 8.21
C GLU A 166 -5.74 -1.15 8.47
N PRO A 167 -6.18 -1.91 7.45
CA PRO A 167 -6.93 -3.16 7.64
C PRO A 167 -6.15 -4.27 8.37
N ALA A 168 -4.83 -4.23 8.37
CA ALA A 168 -3.97 -5.28 8.94
C ALA A 168 -3.02 -4.79 10.05
N ALA A 169 -3.04 -3.49 10.41
CA ALA A 169 -2.02 -2.87 11.25
C ALA A 169 -1.94 -3.41 12.69
N SER A 170 -3.07 -3.86 13.26
CA SER A 170 -3.14 -4.31 14.66
C SER A 170 -3.19 -5.83 14.80
N LEU A 171 -2.84 -6.57 13.74
CA LEU A 171 -2.93 -8.02 13.70
C LEU A 171 -1.55 -8.67 13.87
N ASP A 172 -1.55 -9.88 14.38
CA ASP A 172 -0.39 -10.76 14.36
C ASP A 172 -0.03 -11.16 12.90
N PRO A 173 1.15 -11.75 12.64
CA PRO A 173 1.58 -12.07 11.28
C PRO A 173 0.61 -12.97 10.51
N MET A 174 -0.06 -13.92 11.17
CA MET A 174 -1.03 -14.80 10.54
C MET A 174 -2.32 -14.04 10.16
N GLY A 175 -2.91 -13.31 11.10
CA GLY A 175 -4.09 -12.51 10.83
C GLY A 175 -3.86 -11.42 9.78
N ARG A 176 -2.63 -10.86 9.72
CA ARG A 176 -2.23 -9.93 8.67
C ARG A 176 -2.19 -10.62 7.31
N HIS A 177 -1.60 -11.82 7.22
CA HIS A 177 -1.58 -12.61 5.99
C HIS A 177 -2.99 -12.91 5.49
N ASP A 178 -3.89 -13.35 6.39
CA ASP A 178 -5.29 -13.66 6.07
C ASP A 178 -6.03 -12.46 5.45
N ILE A 179 -5.80 -11.26 5.99
CA ILE A 179 -6.42 -10.03 5.45
C ILE A 179 -5.89 -9.70 4.06
N LEU A 180 -4.58 -9.81 3.82
CA LEU A 180 -3.99 -9.55 2.51
C LEU A 180 -4.50 -10.55 1.47
N GLU A 181 -4.60 -11.83 1.82
CA GLU A 181 -5.17 -12.86 0.96
C GLU A 181 -6.66 -12.61 0.66
N LEU A 182 -7.42 -12.16 1.66
CA LEU A 182 -8.81 -11.77 1.48
C LEU A 182 -8.93 -10.60 0.48
N MET A 183 -8.06 -9.60 0.57
CA MET A 183 -8.02 -8.49 -0.39
C MET A 183 -7.72 -8.99 -1.81
N GLU A 184 -6.79 -9.93 -2.00
CA GLU A 184 -6.50 -10.55 -3.29
C GLU A 184 -7.71 -11.32 -3.87
N ARG A 185 -8.48 -11.98 -3.03
CA ARG A 185 -9.72 -12.65 -3.47
C ARG A 185 -10.78 -11.64 -3.91
N LEU A 186 -10.90 -10.51 -3.22
CA LEU A 186 -11.90 -9.46 -3.51
C LEU A 186 -11.57 -8.63 -4.75
N ARG A 187 -10.28 -8.47 -5.13
CA ARG A 187 -9.85 -7.63 -6.27
C ARG A 187 -10.53 -7.96 -7.61
N LYS A 188 -11.00 -9.19 -7.77
CA LYS A 188 -11.69 -9.64 -9.01
C LYS A 188 -13.03 -8.95 -9.22
N HIS A 189 -13.63 -8.42 -8.16
CA HIS A 189 -15.01 -7.93 -8.15
C HIS A 189 -15.14 -6.46 -7.73
N THR A 190 -14.14 -5.90 -7.04
CA THR A 190 -14.18 -4.54 -6.53
C THR A 190 -12.81 -3.87 -6.62
N THR A 191 -12.77 -2.56 -6.77
CA THR A 191 -11.55 -1.79 -6.60
C THR A 191 -11.26 -1.67 -5.11
N ILE A 192 -10.01 -1.87 -4.70
CA ILE A 192 -9.61 -1.75 -3.29
C ILE A 192 -8.67 -0.57 -3.14
N PHE A 193 -9.06 0.38 -2.29
CA PHE A 193 -8.21 1.47 -1.81
C PHE A 193 -7.96 1.27 -0.33
N TYR A 194 -6.71 1.05 0.06
CA TYR A 194 -6.40 0.85 1.47
C TYR A 194 -5.23 1.68 1.96
N SER A 195 -5.36 2.20 3.17
CA SER A 195 -4.28 2.90 3.84
C SER A 195 -3.43 1.92 4.65
N THR A 196 -2.12 2.17 4.70
CA THR A 196 -1.20 1.44 5.57
C THR A 196 0.07 2.26 5.84
N HIS A 197 0.78 1.91 6.89
CA HIS A 197 2.15 2.35 7.15
C HIS A 197 3.16 1.21 6.97
N ILE A 198 2.71 0.03 6.52
CA ILE A 198 3.50 -1.19 6.40
C ILE A 198 3.88 -1.40 4.93
N LEU A 199 5.15 -1.17 4.62
CA LEU A 199 5.71 -1.26 3.26
C LEU A 199 5.56 -2.65 2.65
N ASP A 200 5.83 -3.68 3.42
CA ASP A 200 5.68 -5.08 3.00
C ASP A 200 4.29 -5.44 2.49
N ASP A 201 3.22 -4.91 3.13
CA ASP A 201 1.84 -5.17 2.71
C ASP A 201 1.59 -4.59 1.32
N VAL A 202 2.08 -3.36 1.11
CA VAL A 202 1.93 -2.67 -0.18
C VAL A 202 2.65 -3.44 -1.27
N GLN A 203 3.89 -3.88 -1.00
CA GLN A 203 4.71 -4.60 -1.98
C GLN A 203 4.11 -5.97 -2.35
N LYS A 204 3.38 -6.61 -1.43
CA LYS A 204 2.79 -7.94 -1.64
C LYS A 204 1.52 -7.93 -2.48
N VAL A 205 0.63 -6.97 -2.25
CA VAL A 205 -0.74 -7.05 -2.81
C VAL A 205 -1.13 -5.88 -3.70
N SER A 206 -0.39 -4.75 -3.70
CA SER A 206 -0.82 -3.57 -4.46
C SER A 206 -0.33 -3.59 -5.90
N ASP A 207 -1.16 -3.11 -6.82
CA ASP A 207 -0.77 -2.82 -8.20
C ASP A 207 -0.11 -1.45 -8.33
N THR A 208 -0.66 -0.49 -7.59
CA THR A 208 -0.27 0.92 -7.59
C THR A 208 -0.19 1.41 -6.15
N VAL A 209 0.74 2.30 -5.88
CA VAL A 209 0.91 2.92 -4.57
C VAL A 209 1.02 4.42 -4.68
N SER A 210 0.52 5.12 -3.68
CA SER A 210 0.82 6.52 -3.41
C SER A 210 1.50 6.63 -2.06
N ILE A 211 2.56 7.43 -1.97
CA ILE A 211 3.30 7.72 -0.75
C ILE A 211 2.91 9.10 -0.25
N LEU A 212 2.33 9.15 0.94
CA LEU A 212 1.93 10.38 1.63
C LEU A 212 2.88 10.66 2.80
N ASN A 213 3.41 11.87 2.87
CA ASN A 213 4.23 12.32 3.99
C ASN A 213 3.82 13.72 4.43
N LYS A 214 3.53 13.92 5.72
CA LYS A 214 3.14 15.21 6.33
C LYS A 214 2.06 15.96 5.52
N GLY A 215 1.04 15.24 5.05
CA GLY A 215 -0.08 15.79 4.29
C GLY A 215 0.20 16.04 2.80
N VAL A 216 1.40 15.74 2.30
CA VAL A 216 1.80 15.94 0.90
C VAL A 216 1.95 14.60 0.19
N LEU A 217 1.44 14.50 -1.04
CA LEU A 217 1.71 13.37 -1.93
C LEU A 217 3.14 13.49 -2.48
N VAL A 218 3.98 12.53 -2.14
CA VAL A 218 5.41 12.57 -2.50
C VAL A 218 5.68 11.75 -3.76
N SER A 219 4.97 10.64 -3.93
CA SER A 219 5.09 9.77 -5.11
C SER A 219 3.80 9.00 -5.37
N GLN A 220 3.52 8.69 -6.63
CA GLN A 220 2.44 7.81 -7.05
C GLN A 220 2.81 7.06 -8.33
N GLY A 221 2.55 5.77 -8.39
CA GLY A 221 2.78 4.98 -9.60
C GLY A 221 2.57 3.48 -9.38
N PRO A 222 2.63 2.70 -10.48
CA PRO A 222 2.67 1.25 -10.41
C PRO A 222 3.85 0.79 -9.56
N ILE A 223 3.64 -0.18 -8.68
CA ILE A 223 4.69 -0.71 -7.80
C ILE A 223 5.90 -1.20 -8.61
N ALA A 224 5.66 -1.91 -9.70
CA ALA A 224 6.73 -2.39 -10.56
C ALA A 224 7.63 -1.26 -11.11
N THR A 225 7.04 -0.09 -11.42
CA THR A 225 7.79 1.08 -11.90
C THR A 225 8.60 1.71 -10.77
N LEU A 226 8.04 1.82 -9.56
CA LEU A 226 8.73 2.38 -8.40
C LEU A 226 9.88 1.47 -7.94
N LEU A 227 9.70 0.15 -7.96
CA LEU A 227 10.72 -0.83 -7.62
C LEU A 227 11.79 -1.02 -8.69
N ALA A 228 11.51 -0.69 -9.96
CA ALA A 228 12.51 -0.70 -11.01
C ALA A 228 13.64 0.32 -10.75
N GLY A 229 13.38 1.27 -9.86
CA GLY A 229 14.32 2.31 -9.44
C GLY A 229 14.55 3.37 -10.50
N SER A 230 14.79 4.60 -10.08
CA SER A 230 15.19 5.71 -10.97
C SER A 230 16.64 5.56 -11.47
N GLU A 231 17.43 4.67 -10.86
CA GLU A 231 18.87 4.52 -11.10
C GLU A 231 19.25 3.27 -11.92
N GLY A 232 18.26 2.42 -12.33
CA GLY A 232 18.56 1.20 -13.10
C GLY A 232 18.94 -0.01 -12.23
N PRO A 233 19.29 -1.16 -12.86
CA PRO A 233 19.67 -2.38 -12.16
C PRO A 233 20.96 -2.17 -11.35
N ALA A 234 20.98 -2.70 -10.12
CA ALA A 234 22.13 -2.58 -9.25
C ALA A 234 22.56 -3.94 -8.65
N TYR A 235 23.83 -4.01 -8.23
CA TYR A 235 24.40 -5.18 -7.53
C TYR A 235 24.96 -4.73 -6.18
N THR A 236 24.71 -5.54 -5.16
CA THR A 236 25.31 -5.37 -3.84
C THR A 236 26.45 -6.37 -3.68
N LEU A 237 27.63 -5.90 -3.27
CA LEU A 237 28.78 -6.73 -2.93
C LEU A 237 29.18 -6.42 -1.49
N ALA A 238 29.38 -7.46 -0.67
CA ALA A 238 30.07 -7.35 0.60
C ALA A 238 31.49 -7.92 0.42
N LEU A 239 32.49 -7.09 0.71
CA LEU A 239 33.87 -7.34 0.34
C LEU A 239 34.82 -7.11 1.53
N THR A 240 36.00 -7.74 1.50
CA THR A 240 37.15 -7.42 2.33
C THR A 240 38.42 -7.41 1.50
N GLY A 241 39.42 -6.63 1.90
CA GLY A 241 40.73 -6.62 1.26
C GLY A 241 40.76 -6.03 -0.15
N VAL A 242 39.88 -5.09 -0.47
CA VAL A 242 39.82 -4.44 -1.78
C VAL A 242 40.40 -3.04 -1.69
N SER A 243 41.32 -2.72 -2.60
CA SER A 243 42.02 -1.41 -2.67
C SER A 243 41.15 -0.34 -3.34
N ALA A 244 41.54 0.94 -3.11
CA ALA A 244 40.93 2.08 -3.80
C ALA A 244 41.17 2.05 -5.32
N GLU A 245 42.23 1.38 -5.79
CA GLU A 245 42.52 1.22 -7.21
C GLU A 245 41.47 0.32 -7.91
N VAL A 246 41.06 -0.77 -7.27
CA VAL A 246 40.00 -1.64 -7.81
C VAL A 246 38.63 -0.91 -7.79
N GLN A 247 38.36 -0.08 -6.76
CA GLN A 247 37.17 0.78 -6.73
C GLN A 247 37.14 1.72 -7.93
N ALA A 248 38.26 2.37 -8.23
CA ALA A 248 38.40 3.26 -9.38
C ALA A 248 38.19 2.47 -10.71
N GLN A 249 38.82 1.29 -10.85
CA GLN A 249 38.68 0.46 -12.04
C GLN A 249 37.22 0.03 -12.27
N VAL A 250 36.47 -0.27 -11.22
CA VAL A 250 35.03 -0.62 -11.34
C VAL A 250 34.23 0.62 -11.74
N ARG A 251 34.51 1.77 -11.12
CA ARG A 251 33.81 3.05 -11.42
C ARG A 251 34.00 3.49 -12.87
N ASP A 252 35.17 3.23 -13.43
CA ASP A 252 35.54 3.67 -14.80
C ASP A 252 34.98 2.73 -15.90
N GLN A 253 34.28 1.66 -15.55
CA GLN A 253 33.66 0.80 -16.55
C GLN A 253 32.47 1.51 -17.24
N ALA A 254 32.39 1.42 -18.57
CA ALA A 254 31.34 2.07 -19.36
C ALA A 254 29.91 1.61 -19.01
N TRP A 255 29.77 0.44 -18.43
CA TRP A 255 28.50 -0.13 -17.99
C TRP A 255 28.13 0.21 -16.52
N VAL A 256 29.02 0.88 -15.76
CA VAL A 256 28.76 1.37 -14.40
C VAL A 256 28.23 2.80 -14.46
N GLN A 257 27.05 3.02 -13.90
CA GLN A 257 26.46 4.35 -13.76
C GLN A 257 26.87 5.02 -12.46
N SER A 258 26.87 4.26 -11.36
CA SER A 258 27.31 4.75 -10.05
C SER A 258 27.92 3.62 -9.21
N LEU A 259 28.83 4.01 -8.32
CA LEU A 259 29.44 3.14 -7.31
C LEU A 259 29.40 3.85 -5.95
N GLN A 260 28.57 3.33 -5.05
CA GLN A 260 28.51 3.76 -3.66
C GLN A 260 29.28 2.74 -2.81
N VAL A 261 30.17 3.23 -1.95
CA VAL A 261 31.01 2.40 -1.07
C VAL A 261 30.73 2.84 0.36
N THR A 262 30.37 1.89 1.21
CA THR A 262 30.21 2.11 2.64
C THR A 262 31.20 1.21 3.37
N ASP A 263 32.13 1.83 4.09
CA ASP A 263 33.10 1.10 4.90
C ASP A 263 32.47 0.72 6.24
N GLY A 264 32.56 -0.57 6.57
CA GLY A 264 32.08 -1.13 7.82
C GLY A 264 33.22 -1.37 8.82
N GLN A 265 32.87 -1.89 9.99
CA GLN A 265 33.85 -2.32 10.98
C GLN A 265 34.61 -3.55 10.46
N ASP A 266 35.86 -3.78 10.96
CA ASP A 266 36.72 -4.94 10.63
C ASP A 266 37.21 -5.01 9.17
N GLY A 267 37.35 -3.89 8.45
CA GLY A 267 37.84 -3.88 7.07
C GLY A 267 36.88 -4.45 6.05
N ARG A 268 35.60 -4.56 6.40
CA ARG A 268 34.53 -4.90 5.45
C ARG A 268 34.08 -3.66 4.74
N SER A 269 33.80 -3.76 3.45
CA SER A 269 33.13 -2.71 2.67
C SER A 269 31.90 -3.29 1.96
N THR A 270 30.84 -2.51 1.91
CA THR A 270 29.64 -2.82 1.13
C THR A 270 29.60 -1.88 -0.07
N TRP A 271 29.54 -2.48 -1.25
CA TRP A 271 29.44 -1.74 -2.50
C TRP A 271 28.06 -1.89 -3.10
N ILE A 272 27.51 -0.80 -3.58
CA ILE A 272 26.31 -0.77 -4.41
C ILE A 272 26.73 -0.24 -5.77
N VAL A 273 26.64 -1.10 -6.79
CA VAL A 273 27.06 -0.80 -8.18
C VAL A 273 25.81 -0.72 -9.03
N THR A 274 25.43 0.49 -9.45
CA THR A 274 24.34 0.69 -10.41
C THR A 274 24.88 0.58 -11.83
N VAL A 275 24.18 -0.14 -12.70
CA VAL A 275 24.71 -0.50 -14.02
C VAL A 275 23.70 -0.21 -15.14
N SER A 276 24.22 0.13 -16.32
CA SER A 276 23.43 0.31 -17.54
C SER A 276 23.28 -0.99 -18.35
N ASP A 277 24.22 -1.94 -18.17
CA ASP A 277 24.24 -3.25 -18.86
C ASP A 277 24.44 -4.36 -17.84
N THR A 278 23.35 -5.10 -17.58
CA THR A 278 23.35 -6.24 -16.64
C THR A 278 24.21 -7.41 -17.09
N ALA A 279 24.25 -7.68 -18.40
CA ALA A 279 25.03 -8.79 -18.95
C ALA A 279 26.55 -8.52 -18.80
N ALA A 280 26.98 -7.29 -19.06
CA ALA A 280 28.35 -6.87 -18.84
C ALA A 280 28.73 -6.92 -17.35
N ALA A 281 27.84 -6.45 -16.47
CA ALA A 281 28.04 -6.49 -15.02
C ALA A 281 28.21 -7.92 -14.49
N GLU A 282 27.32 -8.83 -14.84
CA GLU A 282 27.36 -10.23 -14.44
C GLU A 282 28.61 -10.97 -14.94
N ALA A 283 29.09 -10.61 -16.15
CA ALA A 283 30.27 -11.20 -16.71
C ALA A 283 31.58 -10.66 -16.11
N GLN A 284 31.63 -9.39 -15.72
CA GLN A 284 32.90 -8.69 -15.47
C GLN A 284 33.07 -8.19 -14.02
N LEU A 285 31.99 -7.83 -13.31
CA LEU A 285 32.08 -7.16 -12.00
C LEU A 285 32.88 -7.96 -10.97
N LEU A 286 32.54 -9.23 -10.77
CA LEU A 286 33.28 -10.11 -9.86
C LEU A 286 34.71 -10.36 -10.32
N ARG A 287 34.94 -10.48 -11.62
CA ARG A 287 36.28 -10.68 -12.16
C ARG A 287 37.20 -9.48 -11.93
N LEU A 288 36.67 -8.27 -11.99
CA LEU A 288 37.43 -7.05 -11.70
C LEU A 288 37.82 -7.00 -10.21
N VAL A 289 36.88 -7.27 -9.31
CA VAL A 289 37.12 -7.29 -7.86
C VAL A 289 38.14 -8.39 -7.48
N LEU A 290 38.02 -9.59 -8.04
CA LEU A 290 38.86 -10.75 -7.73
C LEU A 290 40.26 -10.68 -8.41
N ARG A 291 40.58 -9.64 -9.16
CA ARG A 291 41.97 -9.39 -9.61
C ARG A 291 42.89 -9.01 -8.44
N GLU A 292 42.35 -8.46 -7.38
CA GLU A 292 43.08 -8.20 -6.16
C GLU A 292 43.30 -9.52 -5.39
N PRO A 293 44.57 -9.94 -5.14
CA PRO A 293 44.84 -11.23 -4.51
C PRO A 293 44.30 -11.35 -3.07
N GLN A 294 44.11 -10.21 -2.40
CA GLN A 294 43.62 -10.15 -1.01
C GLN A 294 42.08 -9.96 -0.94
N ALA A 295 41.43 -9.70 -2.08
CA ALA A 295 40.00 -9.50 -2.13
C ALA A 295 39.23 -10.78 -1.78
N ARG A 296 38.28 -10.66 -0.88
CA ARG A 296 37.32 -11.72 -0.54
C ARG A 296 35.92 -11.19 -0.75
N VAL A 297 35.14 -11.90 -1.55
CA VAL A 297 33.72 -11.64 -1.75
C VAL A 297 32.97 -12.43 -0.69
N LEU A 298 32.30 -11.75 0.21
CA LEU A 298 31.47 -12.33 1.28
C LEU A 298 30.03 -12.53 0.82
N ASP A 299 29.52 -11.60 -0.01
CA ASP A 299 28.20 -11.66 -0.61
C ASP A 299 28.24 -11.00 -1.99
N PHE A 300 27.46 -11.53 -2.94
CA PHE A 300 27.22 -10.93 -4.24
C PHE A 300 25.81 -11.24 -4.67
N ARG A 301 24.98 -10.22 -4.78
CA ARG A 301 23.59 -10.39 -5.19
C ARG A 301 23.13 -9.23 -6.06
N ARG A 302 22.20 -9.50 -6.96
CA ARG A 302 21.46 -8.45 -7.64
C ARG A 302 20.62 -7.74 -6.61
N ARG A 303 20.75 -6.41 -6.54
CA ARG A 303 19.92 -5.61 -5.65
C ARG A 303 18.50 -5.59 -6.18
N THR A 304 17.58 -6.07 -5.38
CA THR A 304 16.17 -5.85 -5.59
C THR A 304 15.85 -4.60 -4.78
N TYR A 305 15.40 -3.53 -5.44
CA TYR A 305 14.91 -2.37 -4.71
C TYR A 305 13.65 -2.77 -3.97
N GLU A 306 13.65 -2.50 -2.69
CA GLU A 306 12.47 -2.64 -1.85
C GLU A 306 11.76 -1.30 -1.78
N LEU A 307 10.45 -1.33 -1.52
CA LEU A 307 9.66 -0.11 -1.40
C LEU A 307 10.18 0.78 -0.25
N GLU A 308 10.92 0.19 0.70
CA GLU A 308 11.61 0.89 1.79
C GLU A 308 12.72 1.80 1.28
N ASP A 309 13.52 1.35 0.29
CA ASP A 309 14.56 2.17 -0.35
C ASP A 309 13.94 3.40 -1.03
N VAL A 310 12.84 3.18 -1.77
CA VAL A 310 12.10 4.26 -2.44
C VAL A 310 11.49 5.22 -1.42
N PHE A 311 10.90 4.68 -0.35
CA PHE A 311 10.30 5.47 0.72
C PHE A 311 11.34 6.35 1.43
N MET A 312 12.50 5.81 1.78
CA MET A 312 13.58 6.56 2.43
C MET A 312 14.14 7.67 1.52
N GLN A 313 14.42 7.37 0.25
CA GLN A 313 14.88 8.38 -0.72
C GLN A 313 13.90 9.53 -0.87
N VAL A 314 12.61 9.21 -0.94
CA VAL A 314 11.54 10.18 -1.16
C VAL A 314 11.25 11.00 0.11
N VAL A 315 11.36 10.41 1.29
CA VAL A 315 11.13 11.09 2.58
C VAL A 315 12.35 11.90 3.01
N GLU A 316 13.57 11.39 2.81
CA GLU A 316 14.82 12.09 3.13
C GLU A 316 15.17 13.16 2.09
N GLY A 317 14.89 12.92 0.81
CA GLY A 317 15.09 13.89 -0.27
C GLY A 317 14.23 15.16 -0.14
N THR A 318 13.16 15.13 0.64
CA THR A 318 12.40 16.34 1.02
C THR A 318 13.09 17.21 2.07
N HIS A 319 14.25 16.79 2.60
CA HIS A 319 15.08 17.56 3.51
C HIS A 319 16.29 18.26 2.84
N VAL A 320 16.48 18.10 1.51
CA VAL A 320 17.55 18.76 0.75
C VAL A 320 16.92 19.73 -0.24
N GLY A 321 16.47 20.88 0.29
CA GLY A 321 15.94 21.99 -0.50
C GLY A 321 15.68 23.19 0.38
#